data_1114a6bbb50c52b97cc1c304c88f2c73
#
_entry.id   1114a6bbb50c52b97cc1c304c88f2c73
#
_cell.length_a   1.000
_cell.length_b   1.000
_cell.length_c   1.000
_cell.angle_alpha   90.00
_cell.angle_beta   90.00
_cell.angle_gamma   90.00
#
_symmetry.space_group_name_H-M   'P 1'
#
loop_
_entity.id
_entity.type
_entity.pdbx_description
1 polymer ?
#
loop_
_entity_poly.entity_id
_entity_poly.type
_entity_poly.pdbx_seq_one_letter_code
_entity_poly.pdbx_strand_id
1 'polypeptide(L)'
;MKKAAIYVRVSTPDQHVESQLYDLRELAAQRGFEVVHEYEDRGVCGKKARRPGLDLLMADARRKKFSVVLVAAFDRIARSTRNFLQVVDELDSMGIEFISRREGVATGDAMGRLFVTIISAIAELERSLVVERVKSGMRRAKLEGRQIGRARLDVNREQIVQDRRSGMSLTQVAKKHGISRATVCRLMKEVNESPNPAVLTSSGDAGRLFQRAGAGQ
;
A
#
# COMPACT_ATOMS: atom_id res chain seq x y z
N MET A 1 -13.25 -5.60 -37.68
CA MET A 1 -12.03 -4.97 -37.12
C MET A 1 -12.15 -4.97 -35.61
N LYS A 2 -11.04 -5.21 -34.87
CA LYS A 2 -11.05 -5.05 -33.40
C LYS A 2 -11.10 -3.56 -33.09
N LYS A 3 -11.95 -3.15 -32.13
CA LYS A 3 -12.04 -1.79 -31.62
C LYS A 3 -10.95 -1.54 -30.59
N ALA A 4 -10.17 -0.47 -30.76
CA ALA A 4 -9.07 -0.11 -29.87
C ALA A 4 -9.32 1.24 -29.18
N ALA A 5 -8.89 1.35 -27.94
CA ALA A 5 -8.76 2.59 -27.21
C ALA A 5 -7.29 2.96 -27.05
N ILE A 6 -6.96 4.23 -27.15
CA ILE A 6 -5.62 4.75 -26.89
C ILE A 6 -5.61 5.46 -25.54
N TYR A 7 -4.58 5.19 -24.72
CA TYR A 7 -4.36 5.93 -23.49
C TYR A 7 -2.95 6.57 -23.49
N VAL A 8 -2.91 7.86 -23.23
CA VAL A 8 -1.67 8.63 -23.10
C VAL A 8 -1.62 9.38 -21.78
N ARG A 9 -0.43 9.48 -21.21
CA ARG A 9 -0.18 10.26 -20.01
C ARG A 9 1.12 11.06 -20.14
N VAL A 10 1.04 12.35 -19.86
CA VAL A 10 2.18 13.24 -19.80
C VAL A 10 2.29 13.89 -18.44
N SER A 11 3.52 13.97 -17.92
CA SER A 11 3.81 14.54 -16.60
C SER A 11 4.05 16.05 -16.64
N THR A 12 4.47 16.58 -17.78
CA THR A 12 4.73 18.00 -18.01
C THR A 12 3.98 18.51 -19.23
N PRO A 13 3.56 19.81 -19.25
CA PRO A 13 2.86 20.39 -20.39
C PRO A 13 3.66 20.35 -21.70
N ASP A 14 4.99 20.36 -21.61
CA ASP A 14 5.91 20.40 -22.76
C ASP A 14 6.20 19.03 -23.39
N GLN A 15 5.69 17.93 -22.82
CA GLN A 15 5.81 16.61 -23.46
C GLN A 15 4.75 16.51 -24.57
N HIS A 16 5.20 16.28 -25.80
CA HIS A 16 4.35 16.16 -26.98
C HIS A 16 3.41 14.95 -26.90
N VAL A 17 2.19 15.19 -26.44
CA VAL A 17 1.09 14.19 -26.44
C VAL A 17 0.83 13.75 -27.89
N GLU A 18 0.87 14.70 -28.82
CA GLU A 18 0.64 14.50 -30.24
C GLU A 18 1.56 13.43 -30.83
N SER A 19 2.84 13.42 -30.44
CA SER A 19 3.81 12.41 -30.89
C SER A 19 3.42 11.02 -30.43
N GLN A 20 3.01 10.86 -29.15
CA GLN A 20 2.57 9.56 -28.63
C GLN A 20 1.27 9.09 -29.30
N LEU A 21 0.32 10.01 -29.52
CA LEU A 21 -0.91 9.70 -30.22
C LEU A 21 -0.67 9.29 -31.66
N TYR A 22 0.19 10.02 -32.38
CA TYR A 22 0.57 9.67 -33.75
C TYR A 22 1.12 8.26 -33.85
N ASP A 23 2.09 7.95 -33.00
CA ASP A 23 2.73 6.64 -32.91
C ASP A 23 1.75 5.50 -32.60
N LEU A 24 0.79 5.75 -31.73
CA LEU A 24 -0.21 4.74 -31.34
C LEU A 24 -1.31 4.56 -32.39
N ARG A 25 -1.68 5.64 -33.10
CA ARG A 25 -2.58 5.56 -34.26
C ARG A 25 -1.95 4.77 -35.41
N GLU A 26 -0.65 5.01 -35.66
CA GLU A 26 0.10 4.25 -36.64
C GLU A 26 0.13 2.76 -36.28
N LEU A 27 0.43 2.42 -35.03
CA LEU A 27 0.40 1.03 -34.54
C LEU A 27 -0.99 0.40 -34.72
N ALA A 28 -2.06 1.16 -34.40
CA ALA A 28 -3.43 0.69 -34.58
C ALA A 28 -3.72 0.38 -36.05
N ALA A 29 -3.33 1.28 -36.95
CA ALA A 29 -3.51 1.11 -38.40
C ALA A 29 -2.73 -0.11 -38.92
N GLN A 30 -1.45 -0.28 -38.52
CA GLN A 30 -0.62 -1.42 -38.91
C GLN A 30 -1.21 -2.76 -38.45
N ARG A 31 -1.89 -2.79 -37.30
CA ARG A 31 -2.54 -3.99 -36.74
C ARG A 31 -4.01 -4.16 -37.18
N GLY A 32 -4.52 -3.25 -38.02
CA GLY A 32 -5.89 -3.30 -38.51
C GLY A 32 -6.95 -3.06 -37.43
N PHE A 33 -6.62 -2.22 -36.41
CA PHE A 33 -7.55 -1.85 -35.37
C PHE A 33 -8.27 -0.54 -35.70
N GLU A 34 -9.55 -0.44 -35.31
CA GLU A 34 -10.35 0.79 -35.36
C GLU A 34 -10.19 1.55 -34.02
N VAL A 35 -9.60 2.74 -34.04
CA VAL A 35 -9.48 3.58 -32.84
C VAL A 35 -10.83 4.24 -32.58
N VAL A 36 -11.52 3.82 -31.51
CA VAL A 36 -12.85 4.33 -31.16
C VAL A 36 -12.81 5.43 -30.10
N HIS A 37 -11.75 5.52 -29.29
CA HIS A 37 -11.60 6.57 -28.28
C HIS A 37 -10.14 6.77 -27.86
N GLU A 38 -9.82 8.02 -27.50
CA GLU A 38 -8.52 8.42 -26.98
C GLU A 38 -8.71 9.06 -25.60
N TYR A 39 -7.98 8.56 -24.62
CA TYR A 39 -8.02 9.02 -23.24
C TYR A 39 -6.70 9.69 -22.88
N GLU A 40 -6.78 10.87 -22.27
CA GLU A 40 -5.60 11.65 -21.91
C GLU A 40 -5.61 12.02 -20.44
N ASP A 41 -4.42 11.92 -19.81
CA ASP A 41 -4.14 12.49 -18.49
C ASP A 41 -2.94 13.43 -18.59
N ARG A 42 -3.18 14.76 -18.51
CA ARG A 42 -2.15 15.80 -18.60
C ARG A 42 -1.79 16.36 -17.23
N GLY A 43 -0.52 16.63 -16.99
CA GLY A 43 -0.03 17.31 -15.78
C GLY A 43 -0.21 16.52 -14.48
N VAL A 44 -0.46 15.21 -14.58
CA VAL A 44 -0.74 14.37 -13.42
C VAL A 44 0.58 13.90 -12.80
N CYS A 45 1.18 14.77 -11.96
CA CYS A 45 2.38 14.47 -11.21
C CYS A 45 2.06 14.07 -9.75
N GLY A 46 2.73 13.01 -9.24
CA GLY A 46 2.61 12.56 -7.86
C GLY A 46 1.70 11.35 -7.60
N LYS A 47 1.99 10.63 -6.51
CA LYS A 47 1.36 9.33 -6.16
C LYS A 47 -0.16 9.41 -5.88
N LYS A 48 -0.70 10.59 -5.53
CA LYS A 48 -2.11 10.80 -5.14
C LYS A 48 -2.98 11.54 -6.17
N ALA A 49 -2.41 11.98 -7.31
CA ALA A 49 -3.17 12.73 -8.29
C ALA A 49 -4.24 11.84 -8.98
N ARG A 50 -5.45 12.35 -9.13
CA ARG A 50 -6.52 11.67 -9.88
C ARG A 50 -6.11 11.49 -11.34
N ARG A 51 -6.62 10.45 -11.97
CA ARG A 51 -6.42 10.13 -13.39
C ARG A 51 -7.78 9.98 -14.07
N PRO A 52 -8.44 11.11 -14.36
CA PRO A 52 -9.77 11.06 -14.93
C PRO A 52 -9.81 10.33 -16.27
N GLY A 53 -8.75 10.43 -17.09
CA GLY A 53 -8.65 9.70 -18.35
C GLY A 53 -8.57 8.19 -18.15
N LEU A 54 -7.77 7.71 -17.19
CA LEU A 54 -7.72 6.30 -16.86
C LEU A 54 -9.03 5.79 -16.23
N ASP A 55 -9.62 6.58 -15.35
CA ASP A 55 -10.90 6.23 -14.70
C ASP A 55 -12.01 6.07 -15.75
N LEU A 56 -12.07 6.97 -16.76
CA LEU A 56 -13.00 6.88 -17.88
C LEU A 56 -12.70 5.68 -18.78
N LEU A 57 -11.43 5.42 -19.12
CA LEU A 57 -11.03 4.25 -19.89
C LEU A 57 -11.53 2.96 -19.20
N MET A 58 -11.30 2.81 -17.90
CA MET A 58 -11.73 1.62 -17.16
C MET A 58 -13.26 1.52 -17.07
N ALA A 59 -13.98 2.64 -16.96
CA ALA A 59 -15.44 2.65 -17.00
C ALA A 59 -15.99 2.19 -18.35
N ASP A 60 -15.37 2.62 -19.45
CA ASP A 60 -15.76 2.23 -20.81
C ASP A 60 -15.31 0.80 -21.17
N ALA A 61 -14.19 0.32 -20.59
CA ALA A 61 -13.76 -1.06 -20.65
C ALA A 61 -14.80 -2.00 -20.04
N ARG A 62 -15.33 -1.68 -18.85
CA ARG A 62 -16.42 -2.43 -18.22
C ARG A 62 -17.70 -2.49 -19.05
N ARG A 63 -17.93 -1.45 -19.88
CA ARG A 63 -19.03 -1.41 -20.84
C ARG A 63 -18.72 -2.09 -22.18
N LYS A 64 -17.51 -2.68 -22.32
CA LYS A 64 -17.05 -3.37 -23.53
C LYS A 64 -17.12 -2.52 -24.81
N LYS A 65 -16.80 -1.21 -24.69
CA LYS A 65 -16.79 -0.31 -25.86
C LYS A 65 -15.65 -0.62 -26.83
N PHE A 66 -14.59 -1.26 -26.37
CA PHE A 66 -13.42 -1.66 -27.13
C PHE A 66 -12.90 -3.03 -26.63
N SER A 67 -12.07 -3.67 -27.40
CA SER A 67 -11.44 -4.98 -27.09
C SER A 67 -9.91 -4.89 -26.97
N VAL A 68 -9.33 -3.73 -27.26
CA VAL A 68 -7.87 -3.52 -27.19
C VAL A 68 -7.59 -2.17 -26.55
N VAL A 69 -6.55 -2.11 -25.67
CA VAL A 69 -6.01 -0.87 -25.13
C VAL A 69 -4.56 -0.72 -25.59
N LEU A 70 -4.25 0.42 -26.23
CA LEU A 70 -2.93 0.77 -26.72
C LEU A 70 -2.30 1.84 -25.83
N VAL A 71 -1.05 1.62 -25.41
CA VAL A 71 -0.27 2.60 -24.64
C VAL A 71 1.14 2.75 -25.22
N ALA A 72 1.75 3.92 -25.04
CA ALA A 72 3.12 4.17 -25.49
C ALA A 72 4.13 3.32 -24.69
N ALA A 73 3.90 3.16 -23.38
CA ALA A 73 4.72 2.35 -22.50
C ALA A 73 3.92 1.97 -21.25
N PHE A 74 4.29 0.88 -20.55
CA PHE A 74 3.55 0.44 -19.35
C PHE A 74 3.60 1.44 -18.20
N ASP A 75 4.69 2.25 -18.09
CA ASP A 75 4.81 3.31 -17.09
C ASP A 75 3.82 4.48 -17.34
N ARG A 76 3.18 4.55 -18.48
CA ARG A 76 2.12 5.53 -18.78
C ARG A 76 0.80 5.13 -18.13
N ILE A 77 0.45 3.85 -18.19
CA ILE A 77 -0.81 3.38 -17.61
C ILE A 77 -0.70 3.14 -16.10
N ALA A 78 0.49 2.87 -15.57
CA ALA A 78 0.70 2.54 -14.17
C ALA A 78 1.74 3.46 -13.49
N ARG A 79 1.65 3.56 -12.16
CA ARG A 79 2.60 4.30 -11.31
C ARG A 79 3.54 3.39 -10.53
N SER A 80 3.28 2.11 -10.55
CA SER A 80 4.07 1.07 -9.90
C SER A 80 3.78 -0.25 -10.58
N THR A 81 4.70 -1.19 -10.48
CA THR A 81 4.54 -2.56 -10.98
C THR A 81 3.25 -3.21 -10.48
N ARG A 82 2.93 -3.03 -9.21
CA ARG A 82 1.69 -3.54 -8.62
C ARG A 82 0.43 -2.92 -9.25
N ASN A 83 0.42 -1.62 -9.47
CA ASN A 83 -0.71 -0.94 -10.12
C ASN A 83 -0.84 -1.36 -11.58
N PHE A 84 0.28 -1.58 -12.29
CA PHE A 84 0.29 -2.13 -13.64
C PHE A 84 -0.39 -3.50 -13.69
N LEU A 85 0.02 -4.42 -12.84
CA LEU A 85 -0.56 -5.75 -12.77
C LEU A 85 -2.07 -5.71 -12.47
N GLN A 86 -2.51 -4.87 -11.53
CA GLN A 86 -3.94 -4.71 -11.23
C GLN A 86 -4.75 -4.25 -12.44
N VAL A 87 -4.23 -3.28 -13.21
CA VAL A 87 -4.91 -2.77 -14.40
C VAL A 87 -4.95 -3.83 -15.50
N VAL A 88 -3.83 -4.53 -15.73
CA VAL A 88 -3.76 -5.60 -16.74
C VAL A 88 -4.67 -6.77 -16.39
N ASP A 89 -4.68 -7.21 -15.13
CA ASP A 89 -5.55 -8.30 -14.66
C ASP A 89 -7.04 -7.92 -14.81
N GLU A 90 -7.39 -6.64 -14.51
CA GLU A 90 -8.75 -6.16 -14.68
C GLU A 90 -9.14 -6.12 -16.17
N LEU A 91 -8.26 -5.67 -17.07
CA LEU A 91 -8.50 -5.67 -18.51
C LEU A 91 -8.63 -7.10 -19.05
N ASP A 92 -7.76 -8.01 -18.63
CA ASP A 92 -7.78 -9.42 -19.03
C ASP A 92 -9.07 -10.12 -18.59
N SER A 93 -9.53 -9.86 -17.35
CA SER A 93 -10.81 -10.37 -16.83
C SER A 93 -12.03 -9.92 -17.64
N MET A 94 -11.92 -8.78 -18.32
CA MET A 94 -12.95 -8.25 -19.24
C MET A 94 -12.77 -8.76 -20.69
N GLY A 95 -11.70 -9.52 -20.97
CA GLY A 95 -11.34 -9.98 -22.31
C GLY A 95 -10.76 -8.89 -23.20
N ILE A 96 -10.14 -7.87 -22.60
CA ILE A 96 -9.54 -6.72 -23.29
C ILE A 96 -8.03 -6.93 -23.37
N GLU A 97 -7.51 -6.94 -24.59
CA GLU A 97 -6.09 -7.06 -24.85
C GLU A 97 -5.35 -5.73 -24.53
N PHE A 98 -4.26 -5.81 -23.79
CA PHE A 98 -3.38 -4.68 -23.50
C PHE A 98 -2.13 -4.77 -24.39
N ILE A 99 -1.78 -3.65 -25.05
CA ILE A 99 -0.61 -3.56 -25.93
C ILE A 99 0.21 -2.35 -25.57
N SER A 100 1.49 -2.58 -25.26
CA SER A 100 2.49 -1.54 -25.03
C SER A 100 3.46 -1.46 -26.22
N ARG A 101 3.55 -0.27 -26.83
CA ARG A 101 4.38 -0.06 -28.03
C ARG A 101 5.87 -0.19 -27.71
N ARG A 102 6.34 0.51 -26.66
CA ARG A 102 7.78 0.57 -26.32
C ARG A 102 8.37 -0.79 -25.94
N GLU A 103 7.63 -1.56 -25.15
CA GLU A 103 8.04 -2.89 -24.71
C GLU A 103 7.75 -3.97 -25.75
N GLY A 104 6.96 -3.68 -26.78
CA GLY A 104 6.58 -4.66 -27.82
C GLY A 104 5.73 -5.80 -27.25
N VAL A 105 4.99 -5.57 -26.16
CA VAL A 105 4.22 -6.57 -25.43
C VAL A 105 2.75 -6.45 -25.76
N ALA A 106 2.11 -7.58 -26.07
CA ALA A 106 0.68 -7.71 -26.25
C ALA A 106 0.15 -8.86 -25.37
N THR A 107 -0.77 -8.61 -24.44
CA THR A 107 -1.27 -9.64 -23.52
C THR A 107 -2.09 -10.72 -24.22
N GLY A 108 -2.53 -10.47 -25.43
CA GLY A 108 -3.24 -11.45 -26.27
C GLY A 108 -2.37 -12.60 -26.76
N ASP A 109 -1.05 -12.46 -26.79
CA ASP A 109 -0.13 -13.50 -27.23
C ASP A 109 0.59 -14.23 -26.07
N ALA A 110 1.31 -15.33 -26.40
CA ALA A 110 2.00 -16.13 -25.39
C ALA A 110 3.16 -15.38 -24.74
N MET A 111 3.88 -14.55 -25.51
CA MET A 111 5.00 -13.76 -25.02
C MET A 111 4.55 -12.66 -24.06
N GLY A 112 3.42 -12.01 -24.35
CA GLY A 112 2.85 -10.99 -23.45
C GLY A 112 2.38 -11.59 -22.14
N ARG A 113 1.73 -12.76 -22.16
CA ARG A 113 1.35 -13.47 -20.92
C ARG A 113 2.58 -13.88 -20.10
N LEU A 114 3.63 -14.39 -20.75
CA LEU A 114 4.91 -14.69 -20.09
C LEU A 114 5.51 -13.43 -19.44
N PHE A 115 5.52 -12.30 -20.16
CA PHE A 115 5.99 -11.02 -19.63
C PHE A 115 5.24 -10.60 -18.37
N VAL A 116 3.90 -10.64 -18.37
CA VAL A 116 3.07 -10.32 -17.20
C VAL A 116 3.41 -11.25 -16.04
N THR A 117 3.60 -12.57 -16.30
CA THR A 117 3.99 -13.54 -15.28
C THR A 117 5.35 -13.21 -14.64
N ILE A 118 6.34 -12.84 -15.44
CA ILE A 118 7.68 -12.46 -14.94
C ILE A 118 7.58 -11.19 -14.08
N ILE A 119 6.86 -10.18 -14.54
CA ILE A 119 6.65 -8.93 -13.78
C ILE A 119 5.93 -9.21 -12.47
N SER A 120 4.95 -10.13 -12.45
CA SER A 120 4.26 -10.55 -11.22
C SER A 120 5.21 -11.22 -10.23
N ALA A 121 6.07 -12.11 -10.70
CA ALA A 121 7.08 -12.76 -9.87
C ALA A 121 8.09 -11.77 -9.27
N ILE A 122 8.53 -10.78 -10.05
CA ILE A 122 9.43 -9.71 -9.58
C ILE A 122 8.73 -8.86 -8.51
N ALA A 123 7.47 -8.48 -8.71
CA ALA A 123 6.71 -7.69 -7.73
C ALA A 123 6.52 -8.45 -6.40
N GLU A 124 6.31 -9.76 -6.44
CA GLU A 124 6.21 -10.59 -5.23
C GLU A 124 7.57 -10.73 -4.52
N LEU A 125 8.65 -10.88 -5.28
CA LEU A 125 10.01 -10.89 -4.73
C LEU A 125 10.33 -9.56 -4.02
N GLU A 126 10.07 -8.41 -4.67
CA GLU A 126 10.26 -7.08 -4.07
C GLU A 126 9.49 -6.95 -2.75
N ARG A 127 8.23 -7.40 -2.73
CA ARG A 127 7.41 -7.40 -1.52
C ARG A 127 8.02 -8.25 -0.41
N SER A 128 8.46 -9.46 -0.75
CA SER A 128 9.06 -10.39 0.19
C SER A 128 10.33 -9.82 0.83
N LEU A 129 11.20 -9.21 0.02
CA LEU A 129 12.42 -8.53 0.49
C LEU A 129 12.11 -7.35 1.41
N VAL A 130 11.07 -6.56 1.12
CA VAL A 130 10.64 -5.46 2.00
C VAL A 130 10.14 -6.01 3.34
N VAL A 131 9.30 -7.04 3.33
CA VAL A 131 8.79 -7.67 4.56
C VAL A 131 9.93 -8.25 5.41
N GLU A 132 10.89 -8.93 4.79
CA GLU A 132 12.07 -9.48 5.47
C GLU A 132 12.90 -8.36 6.12
N ARG A 133 13.16 -7.28 5.40
CA ARG A 133 13.89 -6.11 5.90
C ARG A 133 13.19 -5.47 7.09
N VAL A 134 11.85 -5.31 7.03
CA VAL A 134 11.05 -4.80 8.14
C VAL A 134 11.11 -5.75 9.35
N LYS A 135 10.94 -7.06 9.15
CA LYS A 135 11.04 -8.06 10.24
C LYS A 135 12.42 -8.04 10.91
N SER A 136 13.48 -7.95 10.13
CA SER A 136 14.86 -7.86 10.63
C SER A 136 15.08 -6.57 11.44
N GLY A 137 14.60 -5.41 10.92
CA GLY A 137 14.66 -4.14 11.64
C GLY A 137 13.87 -4.17 12.97
N MET A 138 12.67 -4.77 12.98
CA MET A 138 11.88 -4.95 14.20
C MET A 138 12.59 -5.86 15.21
N ARG A 139 13.19 -6.96 14.73
CA ARG A 139 13.96 -7.87 15.60
C ARG A 139 15.13 -7.14 16.26
N ARG A 140 15.89 -6.35 15.47
CA ARG A 140 17.00 -5.54 16.00
C ARG A 140 16.50 -4.54 17.04
N ALA A 141 15.45 -3.77 16.74
CA ALA A 141 14.86 -2.79 17.67
C ALA A 141 14.42 -3.46 18.99
N LYS A 142 13.86 -4.70 18.92
CA LYS A 142 13.50 -5.47 20.12
C LYS A 142 14.74 -5.89 20.94
N LEU A 143 15.82 -6.30 20.29
CA LEU A 143 17.08 -6.66 20.96
C LEU A 143 17.75 -5.44 21.61
N GLU A 144 17.62 -4.26 21.00
CA GLU A 144 18.08 -2.98 21.53
C GLU A 144 17.16 -2.42 22.64
N GLY A 145 16.14 -3.16 23.07
CA GLY A 145 15.19 -2.73 24.11
C GLY A 145 14.21 -1.63 23.66
N ARG A 146 14.17 -1.31 22.37
CA ARG A 146 13.22 -0.30 21.86
C ARG A 146 11.81 -0.84 21.86
N GLN A 147 10.87 -0.05 22.35
CA GLN A 147 9.45 -0.41 22.28
C GLN A 147 8.97 -0.40 20.82
N ILE A 148 8.41 -1.54 20.39
CA ILE A 148 7.79 -1.69 19.08
C ILE A 148 6.27 -1.58 19.24
N GLY A 149 5.63 -0.71 18.46
CA GLY A 149 4.20 -0.48 18.49
C GLY A 149 3.79 0.75 19.31
N ARG A 150 2.51 0.80 19.69
CA ARG A 150 1.97 1.92 20.45
C ARG A 150 2.60 1.96 21.84
N ALA A 151 3.06 3.13 22.26
CA ALA A 151 3.56 3.35 23.62
C ALA A 151 2.53 2.88 24.66
N ARG A 152 3.03 2.26 25.73
CA ARG A 152 2.17 1.90 26.86
C ARG A 152 1.63 3.18 27.49
N LEU A 153 0.37 3.13 27.90
CA LEU A 153 -0.21 4.24 28.67
C LEU A 153 0.52 4.35 30.01
N ASP A 154 1.02 5.53 30.29
CA ASP A 154 1.57 5.86 31.60
C ASP A 154 0.39 6.15 32.54
N VAL A 155 0.00 5.14 33.30
CA VAL A 155 -1.14 5.22 34.23
C VAL A 155 -0.76 4.52 35.55
N ASN A 156 -1.14 5.13 36.64
CA ASN A 156 -0.95 4.51 37.95
C ASN A 156 -1.91 3.31 38.12
N ARG A 157 -1.35 2.12 37.82
CA ARG A 157 -2.11 0.84 37.86
C ARG A 157 -2.65 0.53 39.25
N GLU A 158 -1.84 0.77 40.30
CA GLU A 158 -2.22 0.50 41.68
C GLU A 158 -3.44 1.31 42.08
N GLN A 159 -3.46 2.59 41.73
CA GLN A 159 -4.57 3.48 42.03
C GLN A 159 -5.85 3.12 41.29
N ILE A 160 -5.73 2.66 40.03
CA ILE A 160 -6.86 2.16 39.25
C ILE A 160 -7.46 0.91 39.92
N VAL A 161 -6.62 0.01 40.41
CA VAL A 161 -7.06 -1.21 41.11
C VAL A 161 -7.72 -0.89 42.44
N GLN A 162 -7.14 0.06 43.19
CA GLN A 162 -7.67 0.54 44.47
C GLN A 162 -9.05 1.19 44.31
N ASP A 163 -9.19 2.08 43.32
CA ASP A 163 -10.46 2.74 43.00
C ASP A 163 -11.56 1.72 42.61
N ARG A 164 -11.17 0.66 41.90
CA ARG A 164 -12.13 -0.44 41.61
C ARG A 164 -12.50 -1.24 42.84
N ARG A 165 -11.56 -1.51 43.75
CA ARG A 165 -11.81 -2.23 45.00
C ARG A 165 -12.65 -1.40 45.98
N SER A 166 -12.59 -0.07 45.94
CA SER A 166 -13.44 0.83 46.72
C SER A 166 -14.89 0.96 46.22
N GLY A 167 -15.26 0.19 45.18
CA GLY A 167 -16.62 0.13 44.65
C GLY A 167 -16.93 1.05 43.48
N MET A 168 -15.95 1.84 42.98
CA MET A 168 -16.16 2.71 41.80
C MET A 168 -16.50 1.87 40.55
N SER A 169 -17.48 2.33 39.76
CA SER A 169 -17.83 1.68 38.49
C SER A 169 -16.70 1.79 37.46
N LEU A 170 -16.64 0.89 36.48
CA LEU A 170 -15.66 0.94 35.37
C LEU A 170 -15.68 2.27 34.62
N THR A 171 -16.86 2.89 34.50
CA THR A 171 -17.04 4.18 33.83
C THR A 171 -16.47 5.33 34.65
N GLN A 172 -16.65 5.30 35.97
CA GLN A 172 -16.12 6.31 36.88
C GLN A 172 -14.59 6.26 36.95
N VAL A 173 -14.01 5.05 37.07
CA VAL A 173 -12.55 4.86 37.05
C VAL A 173 -11.97 5.30 35.69
N ALA A 174 -12.58 4.93 34.57
CA ALA A 174 -12.15 5.36 33.25
C ALA A 174 -12.12 6.89 33.10
N LYS A 175 -13.17 7.57 33.57
CA LYS A 175 -13.28 9.03 33.56
C LYS A 175 -12.25 9.70 34.49
N LYS A 176 -12.06 9.17 35.71
CA LYS A 176 -11.11 9.69 36.71
C LYS A 176 -9.66 9.65 36.21
N HIS A 177 -9.26 8.54 35.54
CA HIS A 177 -7.90 8.33 35.08
C HIS A 177 -7.67 8.71 33.60
N GLY A 178 -8.66 9.29 32.89
CA GLY A 178 -8.55 9.72 31.49
C GLY A 178 -8.29 8.58 30.50
N ILE A 179 -8.76 7.36 30.81
CA ILE A 179 -8.54 6.16 30.00
C ILE A 179 -9.87 5.54 29.53
N SER A 180 -9.80 4.63 28.56
CA SER A 180 -11.01 3.92 28.10
C SER A 180 -11.47 2.85 29.09
N ARG A 181 -12.79 2.57 29.13
CA ARG A 181 -13.34 1.45 29.90
C ARG A 181 -12.67 0.12 29.55
N ALA A 182 -12.38 -0.10 28.25
CA ALA A 182 -11.68 -1.30 27.78
C ALA A 182 -10.28 -1.44 28.40
N THR A 183 -9.58 -0.30 28.59
CA THR A 183 -8.27 -0.28 29.28
C THR A 183 -8.41 -0.69 30.74
N VAL A 184 -9.43 -0.15 31.46
CA VAL A 184 -9.68 -0.53 32.86
C VAL A 184 -10.00 -2.02 32.96
N CYS A 185 -10.87 -2.56 32.11
CA CYS A 185 -11.19 -3.99 32.08
C CYS A 185 -9.97 -4.86 31.85
N ARG A 186 -9.08 -4.51 30.91
CA ARG A 186 -7.86 -5.25 30.64
C ARG A 186 -6.90 -5.24 31.81
N LEU A 187 -6.69 -4.07 32.46
CA LEU A 187 -5.85 -3.95 33.63
C LEU A 187 -6.38 -4.80 34.80
N MET A 188 -7.69 -4.81 35.02
CA MET A 188 -8.30 -5.64 36.07
C MET A 188 -8.17 -7.13 35.76
N LYS A 189 -8.25 -7.52 34.50
CA LYS A 189 -8.03 -8.92 34.08
C LYS A 189 -6.59 -9.35 34.30
N GLU A 190 -5.61 -8.52 33.91
CA GLU A 190 -4.17 -8.76 34.14
C GLU A 190 -3.86 -8.95 35.65
N VAL A 191 -4.49 -8.17 36.54
CA VAL A 191 -4.31 -8.27 38.00
C VAL A 191 -4.94 -9.55 38.54
N ASN A 192 -6.10 -9.96 38.05
CA ASN A 192 -6.77 -11.19 38.50
C ASN A 192 -6.08 -12.48 38.01
N GLU A 193 -5.42 -12.42 36.85
CA GLU A 193 -4.69 -13.55 36.26
C GLU A 193 -3.25 -13.66 36.80
N SER A 194 -2.68 -12.61 37.44
CA SER A 194 -1.35 -12.59 38.04
C SER A 194 -1.45 -12.64 39.58
N PRO A 195 -1.35 -13.78 40.22
CA PRO A 195 -1.47 -13.90 41.67
C PRO A 195 -0.28 -13.32 42.45
N ASN A 196 0.75 -12.75 41.78
CA ASN A 196 1.94 -12.22 42.43
C ASN A 196 1.94 -10.69 42.48
N PRO A 197 1.81 -10.02 43.65
CA PRO A 197 1.83 -8.56 43.78
C PRO A 197 3.17 -7.93 43.41
N ALA A 198 4.26 -8.65 43.29
CA ALA A 198 5.62 -8.14 42.98
C ALA A 198 5.78 -7.72 41.49
N VAL A 199 4.87 -8.06 40.59
CA VAL A 199 4.94 -7.71 39.15
C VAL A 199 4.46 -6.27 38.89
N LEU A 200 3.82 -5.61 39.86
CA LEU A 200 3.26 -4.27 39.71
C LEU A 200 4.32 -3.15 39.80
N THR A 201 5.49 -3.43 40.33
CA THR A 201 6.54 -2.40 40.61
C THR A 201 7.73 -2.41 39.64
N SER A 202 7.87 -3.41 38.73
CA SER A 202 9.13 -3.60 38.00
C SER A 202 9.19 -3.06 36.56
N SER A 203 8.25 -2.23 36.11
CA SER A 203 8.28 -1.69 34.72
C SER A 203 8.74 -0.23 34.59
N GLY A 204 9.26 0.37 35.67
CA GLY A 204 9.71 1.77 35.67
C GLY A 204 11.23 2.01 35.66
N ASP A 205 12.05 1.01 35.98
CA ASP A 205 13.46 1.30 36.36
C ASP A 205 14.56 0.56 35.56
N ALA A 206 14.22 -0.19 34.52
CA ALA A 206 15.22 -0.87 33.71
C ALA A 206 16.00 0.04 32.73
N GLY A 207 15.65 1.32 32.66
CA GLY A 207 16.26 2.29 31.72
C GLY A 207 17.39 3.15 32.25
N ARG A 208 17.70 3.12 33.58
CA ARG A 208 18.68 4.05 34.19
C ARG A 208 19.99 3.45 34.67
N LEU A 209 20.21 2.16 34.52
CA LEU A 209 21.43 1.51 35.04
C LEU A 209 22.58 1.34 34.04
N PHE A 210 22.41 1.72 32.77
CA PHE A 210 23.49 1.58 31.76
C PHE A 210 24.18 2.89 31.37
N GLN A 211 23.99 4.00 32.12
CA GLN A 211 24.66 5.28 31.80
C GLN A 211 25.80 5.69 32.74
N ARG A 212 26.28 4.78 33.60
CA ARG A 212 27.40 5.08 34.53
C ARG A 212 28.60 4.11 34.49
N ALA A 213 28.90 3.54 33.34
CA ALA A 213 30.15 2.78 33.18
C ALA A 213 30.82 3.12 31.85
N GLY A 214 31.35 4.33 31.72
CA GLY A 214 32.01 4.79 30.49
C GLY A 214 32.73 6.14 30.64
N ALA A 215 33.23 6.45 31.86
CA ALA A 215 34.14 7.60 32.02
C ALA A 215 35.18 7.20 33.07
N GLY A 216 36.33 6.69 32.61
CA GLY A 216 37.48 6.38 33.48
C GLY A 216 38.42 5.41 32.79
N GLN A 217 39.35 5.94 32.10
CA GLN A 217 40.73 5.66 31.70
C GLN A 217 40.96 5.71 30.20
#